data_f15327d345eb9b89f29f2549968deb18
#
_entry.id   f15327d345eb9b89f29f2549968deb18
#
_cell.length_a   1.000
_cell.length_b   1.000
_cell.length_c   1.000
_cell.angle_alpha   90.00
_cell.angle_beta   90.00
_cell.angle_gamma   90.00
#
_symmetry.space_group_name_H-M   'P 1'
#
loop_
_entity.id
_entity.type
_entity.pdbx_description
1 polymer ?
#
loop_
_entity_poly.entity_id
_entity_poly.type
_entity_poly.pdbx_seq_one_letter_code
_entity_poly.pdbx_strand_id
1 'polypeptide(L)'
;MCLTASITILCADESAVGGFKNLYVASRDSVLSFTKGALHLYDAVTMASTAVADQWHEIGSKDYTIALEATNELSDNGPNFVNTSLTLTVPKIDKTKSAQLNALKECCKVVVIAVTNEGNAFVYGWDDRVEEKGALRTQVNTTVGAGLGDPNAYTLTFTGQQVELPYNFEGTILVSGSPVVIS
;
A
#
# COMPACT_ATOMS: atom_id res chain seq x y z
N MET A 1 -12.98 -20.15 16.42
CA MET A 1 -13.03 -19.17 17.54
C MET A 1 -13.38 -17.83 16.92
N CYS A 2 -14.44 -17.15 17.37
CA CYS A 2 -14.86 -15.89 16.74
C CYS A 2 -14.11 -14.70 17.36
N LEU A 3 -14.64 -14.06 18.37
CA LEU A 3 -13.94 -12.97 19.06
C LEU A 3 -13.30 -13.48 20.35
N THR A 4 -12.10 -13.00 20.66
CA THR A 4 -11.38 -13.26 21.90
C THR A 4 -11.47 -12.09 22.90
N ALA A 5 -11.88 -10.91 22.41
CA ALA A 5 -12.09 -9.71 23.21
C ALA A 5 -13.22 -8.86 22.60
N SER A 6 -13.78 -7.93 23.39
CA SER A 6 -14.76 -6.97 22.92
C SER A 6 -14.09 -5.90 22.03
N ILE A 7 -14.77 -5.52 20.96
CA ILE A 7 -14.41 -4.34 20.16
C ILE A 7 -15.14 -3.16 20.78
N THR A 8 -14.39 -2.21 21.35
CA THR A 8 -14.93 -1.03 22.01
C THR A 8 -14.72 0.20 21.16
N ILE A 9 -15.75 1.00 20.98
CA ILE A 9 -15.68 2.31 20.30
C ILE A 9 -15.54 3.38 21.36
N LEU A 10 -14.52 4.21 21.27
CA LEU A 10 -14.28 5.34 22.13
C LEU A 10 -14.76 6.64 21.45
N CYS A 11 -15.07 7.68 22.20
CA CYS A 11 -15.43 8.97 21.60
C CYS A 11 -14.33 9.56 20.68
N ALA A 12 -13.08 9.22 20.94
CA ALA A 12 -11.96 9.62 20.09
C ALA A 12 -12.00 8.93 18.70
N ASP A 13 -12.55 7.71 18.60
CA ASP A 13 -12.66 6.98 17.34
C ASP A 13 -13.65 7.63 16.38
N GLU A 14 -14.66 8.36 16.90
CA GLU A 14 -15.64 9.07 16.09
C GLU A 14 -15.07 10.35 15.43
N SER A 15 -13.91 10.81 15.90
CA SER A 15 -13.20 11.97 15.33
C SER A 15 -12.05 11.59 14.41
N ALA A 16 -11.91 10.29 14.08
CA ALA A 16 -10.86 9.79 13.22
C ALA A 16 -10.84 10.46 11.85
N VAL A 17 -9.67 10.95 11.45
CA VAL A 17 -9.47 11.63 10.17
C VAL A 17 -9.18 10.60 9.09
N GLY A 18 -10.10 10.45 8.14
CA GLY A 18 -9.91 9.55 7.01
C GLY A 18 -8.82 10.00 6.04
N GLY A 19 -8.37 9.07 5.19
CA GLY A 19 -7.38 9.29 4.15
C GLY A 19 -5.96 8.89 4.53
N PHE A 20 -5.07 8.96 3.53
CA PHE A 20 -3.69 8.55 3.65
C PHE A 20 -2.75 9.74 3.42
N LYS A 21 -1.68 9.78 4.20
CA LYS A 21 -0.63 10.81 4.16
C LYS A 21 0.48 10.43 3.20
N ASN A 22 1.02 9.21 3.34
CA ASN A 22 2.17 8.74 2.58
C ASN A 22 1.90 7.33 2.04
N LEU A 23 2.47 7.05 0.88
CA LEU A 23 2.44 5.74 0.25
C LEU A 23 3.86 5.32 -0.13
N TYR A 24 4.31 4.18 0.38
CA TYR A 24 5.60 3.61 0.06
C TYR A 24 5.40 2.32 -0.73
N VAL A 25 6.14 2.16 -1.81
CA VAL A 25 6.06 1.01 -2.70
C VAL A 25 7.43 0.37 -2.86
N ALA A 26 7.49 -0.94 -2.80
CA ALA A 26 8.69 -1.73 -3.12
C ALA A 26 8.33 -2.89 -4.05
N SER A 27 9.31 -3.35 -4.82
CA SER A 27 9.16 -4.61 -5.56
C SER A 27 8.99 -5.78 -4.58
N ARG A 28 8.10 -6.72 -4.91
CA ARG A 28 7.93 -7.93 -4.11
C ARG A 28 9.23 -8.72 -3.96
N ASP A 29 10.04 -8.76 -5.01
CA ASP A 29 11.30 -9.49 -5.05
C ASP A 29 12.38 -8.87 -4.14
N SER A 30 12.25 -7.56 -3.87
CA SER A 30 13.15 -6.82 -2.98
C SER A 30 12.80 -7.00 -1.49
N VAL A 31 11.61 -7.48 -1.16
CA VAL A 31 11.16 -7.72 0.22
C VAL A 31 11.33 -9.21 0.54
N LEU A 32 12.21 -9.55 1.48
CA LEU A 32 12.44 -10.94 1.88
C LEU A 32 11.43 -11.41 2.92
N SER A 33 11.18 -10.63 3.94
CA SER A 33 10.28 -11.01 5.02
C SER A 33 9.81 -9.81 5.84
N PHE A 34 8.64 -9.96 6.45
CA PHE A 34 8.19 -9.13 7.55
C PHE A 34 8.25 -9.93 8.85
N THR A 35 8.72 -9.30 9.92
CA THR A 35 8.72 -9.90 11.25
C THR A 35 7.39 -9.61 11.92
N LYS A 36 6.66 -10.67 12.28
CA LYS A 36 5.37 -10.55 12.98
C LYS A 36 5.58 -10.23 14.45
N GLY A 37 4.98 -9.15 14.90
CA GLY A 37 4.82 -8.79 16.29
C GLY A 37 3.52 -9.35 16.89
N ALA A 38 3.08 -8.74 17.99
CA ALA A 38 1.80 -9.04 18.61
C ALA A 38 0.64 -8.30 17.91
N LEU A 39 -0.59 -8.78 18.12
CA LEU A 39 -1.81 -8.05 17.74
C LEU A 39 -1.92 -7.60 16.27
N HIS A 40 -1.64 -8.50 15.33
CA HIS A 40 -1.78 -8.22 13.88
C HIS A 40 -0.85 -7.10 13.39
N LEU A 41 0.39 -7.10 13.87
CA LEU A 41 1.42 -6.11 13.63
C LEU A 41 2.63 -6.74 12.95
N TYR A 42 3.30 -5.97 12.08
CA TYR A 42 4.67 -6.21 11.62
C TYR A 42 5.61 -5.19 12.26
N ASP A 43 6.65 -5.68 12.94
CA ASP A 43 7.62 -4.85 13.68
C ASP A 43 8.83 -4.47 12.82
N ALA A 44 9.14 -5.25 11.81
CA ALA A 44 10.29 -5.02 10.95
C ALA A 44 10.10 -5.61 9.56
N VAL A 45 10.82 -5.07 8.61
CA VAL A 45 10.94 -5.59 7.23
C VAL A 45 12.41 -5.86 6.89
N THR A 46 12.66 -7.00 6.29
CA THR A 46 13.99 -7.37 5.78
C THR A 46 14.00 -7.25 4.26
N MET A 47 14.93 -6.45 3.73
CA MET A 47 15.11 -6.25 2.30
C MET A 47 16.21 -7.17 1.76
N ALA A 48 16.10 -7.55 0.50
CA ALA A 48 17.06 -8.42 -0.20
C ALA A 48 18.43 -7.73 -0.39
N SER A 49 18.43 -6.40 -0.49
CA SER A 49 19.61 -5.60 -0.78
C SER A 49 19.49 -4.21 -0.13
N THR A 50 20.64 -3.57 0.08
CA THR A 50 20.71 -2.15 0.51
C THR A 50 20.83 -1.19 -0.67
N ALA A 51 20.83 -1.69 -1.92
CA ALA A 51 20.85 -0.85 -3.11
C ALA A 51 19.57 -0.01 -3.20
N VAL A 52 19.68 1.25 -3.59
CA VAL A 52 18.54 2.19 -3.64
C VAL A 52 17.40 1.67 -4.52
N ALA A 53 17.72 0.96 -5.60
CA ALA A 53 16.71 0.38 -6.49
C ALA A 53 15.85 -0.70 -5.84
N ASP A 54 16.36 -1.36 -4.80
CA ASP A 54 15.67 -2.43 -4.06
C ASP A 54 15.00 -1.93 -2.78
N GLN A 55 15.07 -0.63 -2.50
CA GLN A 55 14.46 -0.02 -1.31
C GLN A 55 13.01 0.41 -1.57
N TRP A 56 12.41 0.93 -0.53
CA TRP A 56 11.10 1.58 -0.62
C TRP A 56 11.19 2.91 -1.36
N HIS A 57 10.19 3.19 -2.16
CA HIS A 57 10.03 4.46 -2.88
C HIS A 57 8.71 5.11 -2.48
N GLU A 58 8.77 6.38 -2.10
CA GLU A 58 7.58 7.15 -1.81
C GLU A 58 6.90 7.59 -3.10
N ILE A 59 5.59 7.42 -3.18
CA ILE A 59 4.76 7.97 -4.25
C ILE A 59 3.99 9.15 -3.70
N GLY A 60 4.39 10.36 -4.11
CA GLY A 60 3.66 11.58 -3.80
C GLY A 60 2.33 11.63 -4.55
N SER A 61 1.25 11.86 -3.83
CA SER A 61 -0.09 12.06 -4.39
C SER A 61 -0.60 13.47 -4.12
N LYS A 62 -1.67 13.84 -4.80
CA LYS A 62 -2.43 15.03 -4.41
C LYS A 62 -3.17 14.73 -3.10
N ASP A 63 -3.31 15.74 -2.24
CA ASP A 63 -4.02 15.62 -0.98
C ASP A 63 -5.42 14.99 -1.17
N TYR A 64 -5.77 14.09 -0.28
CA TYR A 64 -7.07 13.39 -0.24
C TYR A 64 -7.43 12.59 -1.51
N THR A 65 -6.44 12.16 -2.31
CA THR A 65 -6.70 11.38 -3.53
C THR A 65 -6.29 9.92 -3.42
N ILE A 66 -5.75 9.50 -2.27
CA ILE A 66 -5.46 8.09 -2.00
C ILE A 66 -6.72 7.47 -1.41
N ALA A 67 -7.32 6.55 -2.15
CA ALA A 67 -8.42 5.73 -1.70
C ALA A 67 -7.97 4.29 -1.62
N LEU A 68 -8.28 3.62 -0.51
CA LEU A 68 -7.98 2.22 -0.31
C LEU A 68 -9.24 1.49 0.14
N GLU A 69 -9.47 0.36 -0.48
CA GLU A 69 -10.56 -0.54 -0.16
C GLU A 69 -10.01 -1.96 0.01
N ALA A 70 -10.35 -2.59 1.11
CA ALA A 70 -10.05 -3.99 1.38
C ALA A 70 -11.36 -4.71 1.70
N THR A 71 -11.88 -5.47 0.74
CA THR A 71 -13.18 -6.15 0.86
C THR A 71 -12.96 -7.63 1.10
N ASN A 72 -13.53 -8.15 2.20
CA ASN A 72 -13.55 -9.59 2.44
C ASN A 72 -14.65 -10.24 1.58
N GLU A 73 -14.26 -11.21 0.78
CA GLU A 73 -15.17 -12.02 -0.01
C GLU A 73 -15.30 -13.43 0.54
N LEU A 74 -16.55 -13.88 0.61
CA LEU A 74 -16.90 -15.23 0.99
C LEU A 74 -16.91 -16.11 -0.26
N SER A 75 -16.13 -17.17 -0.23
CA SER A 75 -16.18 -18.19 -1.29
C SER A 75 -17.14 -19.31 -0.91
N ASP A 76 -18.06 -19.66 -1.78
CA ASP A 76 -19.02 -20.75 -1.56
C ASP A 76 -18.35 -22.12 -1.40
N ASN A 77 -17.17 -22.30 -2.04
CA ASN A 77 -16.45 -23.57 -2.11
C ASN A 77 -14.98 -23.50 -1.66
N GLY A 78 -14.58 -22.42 -0.99
CA GLY A 78 -13.17 -22.22 -0.64
C GLY A 78 -12.94 -21.29 0.56
N PRO A 79 -11.69 -21.00 0.88
CA PRO A 79 -11.36 -20.06 1.94
C PRO A 79 -11.81 -18.65 1.57
N ASN A 80 -12.18 -17.88 2.58
CA ASN A 80 -12.42 -16.45 2.41
C ASN A 80 -11.13 -15.74 2.03
N PHE A 81 -11.23 -14.69 1.24
CA PHE A 81 -10.10 -13.87 0.82
C PHE A 81 -10.45 -12.38 0.85
N VAL A 82 -9.44 -11.56 0.88
CA VAL A 82 -9.56 -10.11 0.91
C VAL A 82 -9.09 -9.56 -0.43
N ASN A 83 -10.00 -8.92 -1.15
CA ASN A 83 -9.66 -8.13 -2.33
C ASN A 83 -9.20 -6.74 -1.89
N THR A 84 -8.00 -6.36 -2.29
CA THR A 84 -7.44 -5.04 -2.03
C THR A 84 -7.41 -4.24 -3.31
N SER A 85 -7.93 -3.02 -3.27
CA SER A 85 -7.85 -2.02 -4.32
C SER A 85 -7.40 -0.70 -3.72
N LEU A 86 -6.26 -0.20 -4.18
CA LEU A 86 -5.72 1.10 -3.77
C LEU A 86 -5.58 1.97 -5.01
N THR A 87 -6.22 3.13 -5.00
CA THR A 87 -6.20 4.09 -6.10
C THR A 87 -5.65 5.42 -5.62
N LEU A 88 -4.77 6.02 -6.40
CA LEU A 88 -4.23 7.34 -6.13
C LEU A 88 -4.04 8.15 -7.41
N THR A 89 -4.00 9.47 -7.25
CA THR A 89 -3.80 10.41 -8.35
C THR A 89 -2.48 11.16 -8.19
N VAL A 90 -1.60 11.04 -9.19
CA VAL A 90 -0.34 11.78 -9.27
C VAL A 90 -0.52 12.94 -10.25
N PRO A 91 -0.53 14.18 -9.78
CA PRO A 91 -0.77 15.34 -10.63
C PRO A 91 0.42 15.67 -11.51
N LYS A 92 0.15 16.34 -12.62
CA LYS A 92 1.09 16.86 -13.60
C LYS A 92 1.86 15.76 -14.33
N ILE A 93 1.52 15.60 -15.59
CA ILE A 93 2.22 14.71 -16.53
C ILE A 93 3.55 15.34 -16.94
N ASP A 94 4.65 14.63 -16.72
CA ASP A 94 5.98 15.00 -17.17
C ASP A 94 6.83 13.78 -17.53
N LYS A 95 7.94 14.01 -18.24
CA LYS A 95 8.83 12.95 -18.72
C LYS A 95 9.44 12.09 -17.61
N THR A 96 9.78 12.72 -16.48
CA THR A 96 10.43 12.03 -15.35
C THR A 96 9.44 11.11 -14.65
N LYS A 97 8.25 11.62 -14.34
CA LYS A 97 7.17 10.81 -13.76
C LYS A 97 6.73 9.69 -14.71
N SER A 98 6.60 10.00 -16.02
CA SER A 98 6.26 8.98 -17.02
C SER A 98 7.26 7.83 -17.03
N ALA A 99 8.56 8.11 -16.95
CA ALA A 99 9.60 7.08 -16.93
C ALA A 99 9.51 6.21 -15.65
N GLN A 100 9.34 6.83 -14.49
CA GLN A 100 9.21 6.12 -13.21
C GLN A 100 7.93 5.28 -13.14
N LEU A 101 6.80 5.83 -13.59
CA LEU A 101 5.53 5.11 -13.60
C LEU A 101 5.50 3.99 -14.63
N ASN A 102 6.24 4.13 -15.74
CA ASN A 102 6.39 3.06 -16.70
C ASN A 102 7.23 1.90 -16.12
N ALA A 103 8.32 2.21 -15.41
CA ALA A 103 9.09 1.21 -14.68
C ALA A 103 8.24 0.50 -13.61
N LEU A 104 7.42 1.25 -12.86
CA LEU A 104 6.51 0.68 -11.87
C LEU A 104 5.45 -0.24 -12.51
N LYS A 105 4.91 0.13 -13.68
CA LYS A 105 3.97 -0.69 -14.44
C LYS A 105 4.60 -2.01 -14.92
N GLU A 106 5.88 -1.99 -15.27
CA GLU A 106 6.63 -3.18 -15.69
C GLU A 106 6.99 -4.07 -14.50
N CYS A 107 7.00 -3.52 -13.27
CA CYS A 107 7.14 -4.29 -12.05
C CYS A 107 5.87 -5.11 -11.82
N CYS A 108 5.95 -6.41 -12.09
CA CYS A 108 4.79 -7.31 -12.10
C CYS A 108 4.10 -7.46 -10.74
N LYS A 109 4.85 -7.25 -9.64
CA LYS A 109 4.40 -7.52 -8.28
C LYS A 109 5.00 -6.49 -7.32
N VAL A 110 4.16 -5.84 -6.54
CA VAL A 110 4.58 -4.82 -5.58
C VAL A 110 3.97 -5.06 -4.21
N VAL A 111 4.68 -4.59 -3.19
CA VAL A 111 4.21 -4.46 -1.81
C VAL A 111 4.08 -2.98 -1.50
N VAL A 112 3.04 -2.63 -0.78
CA VAL A 112 2.71 -1.24 -0.47
C VAL A 112 2.58 -1.07 1.04
N ILE A 113 3.19 -0.02 1.59
CA ILE A 113 2.92 0.47 2.94
C ILE A 113 2.19 1.80 2.80
N ALA A 114 0.96 1.86 3.30
CA ALA A 114 0.13 3.05 3.27
C ALA A 114 -0.02 3.61 4.68
N VAL A 115 0.38 4.87 4.88
CA VAL A 115 0.32 5.56 6.17
C VAL A 115 -0.88 6.49 6.18
N THR A 116 -1.78 6.31 7.15
CA THR A 116 -2.97 7.15 7.32
C THR A 116 -2.62 8.54 7.86
N ASN A 117 -3.56 9.48 7.78
CA ASN A 117 -3.40 10.82 8.35
C ASN A 117 -3.20 10.80 9.88
N GLU A 118 -3.67 9.77 10.56
CA GLU A 118 -3.49 9.56 11.99
C GLU A 118 -2.15 8.93 12.38
N GLY A 119 -1.35 8.49 11.38
CA GLY A 119 -0.05 7.87 11.60
C GLY A 119 -0.05 6.34 11.52
N ASN A 120 -1.20 5.68 11.56
CA ASN A 120 -1.27 4.23 11.43
C ASN A 120 -0.81 3.79 10.03
N ALA A 121 0.05 2.81 9.94
CA ALA A 121 0.49 2.24 8.67
C ALA A 121 -0.04 0.83 8.47
N PHE A 122 -0.34 0.50 7.23
CA PHE A 122 -0.84 -0.81 6.83
C PHE A 122 -0.03 -1.37 5.67
N VAL A 123 0.26 -2.69 5.74
CA VAL A 123 0.98 -3.41 4.68
C VAL A 123 -0.02 -4.10 3.77
N TYR A 124 0.12 -3.85 2.47
CA TYR A 124 -0.68 -4.47 1.42
C TYR A 124 0.21 -5.18 0.41
N GLY A 125 -0.28 -6.28 -0.12
CA GLY A 125 0.48 -7.07 -1.09
C GLY A 125 1.52 -8.00 -0.47
N TRP A 126 1.45 -8.23 0.84
CA TRP A 126 2.25 -9.22 1.54
C TRP A 126 1.35 -10.20 2.29
N ASP A 127 1.56 -11.48 2.08
CA ASP A 127 0.86 -12.54 2.78
C ASP A 127 1.78 -13.77 2.85
N ASP A 128 2.16 -14.15 4.06
CA ASP A 128 3.06 -15.28 4.30
C ASP A 128 2.47 -16.64 3.89
N ARG A 129 1.14 -16.73 3.73
CA ARG A 129 0.45 -17.97 3.37
C ARG A 129 0.41 -18.23 1.86
N VAL A 130 0.35 -17.15 1.08
CA VAL A 130 0.24 -17.23 -0.38
C VAL A 130 1.45 -16.66 -1.10
N GLU A 131 2.45 -16.22 -0.33
CA GLU A 131 3.73 -15.70 -0.82
C GLU A 131 3.53 -14.65 -1.93
N GLU A 132 4.07 -14.94 -3.12
CA GLU A 132 3.98 -14.03 -4.25
C GLU A 132 2.57 -13.77 -4.78
N LYS A 133 1.60 -14.62 -4.49
CA LYS A 133 0.23 -14.47 -4.99
C LYS A 133 -0.52 -13.34 -4.29
N GLY A 134 -0.11 -12.98 -3.07
CA GLY A 134 -0.66 -11.84 -2.33
C GLY A 134 -0.18 -10.48 -2.82
N ALA A 135 0.86 -10.42 -3.66
CA ALA A 135 1.42 -9.16 -4.14
C ALA A 135 0.47 -8.40 -5.06
N LEU A 136 0.50 -7.06 -4.95
CA LEU A 136 -0.35 -6.19 -5.74
C LEU A 136 0.19 -6.03 -7.17
N ARG A 137 -0.74 -5.88 -8.11
CA ARG A 137 -0.46 -5.52 -9.50
C ARG A 137 -0.77 -4.06 -9.73
N THR A 138 0.08 -3.39 -10.49
CA THR A 138 -0.05 -1.95 -10.76
C THR A 138 -0.66 -1.72 -12.14
N GLN A 139 -1.68 -0.85 -12.18
CA GLN A 139 -2.23 -0.29 -13.40
C GLN A 139 -2.00 1.22 -13.39
N VAL A 140 -1.54 1.78 -14.50
CA VAL A 140 -1.30 3.21 -14.66
C VAL A 140 -2.14 3.73 -15.81
N ASN A 141 -3.03 4.68 -15.52
CA ASN A 141 -3.85 5.39 -16.50
C ASN A 141 -3.39 6.86 -16.58
N THR A 142 -3.42 7.42 -17.77
CA THR A 142 -3.05 8.82 -18.02
C THR A 142 -4.27 9.58 -18.50
N THR A 143 -4.59 10.71 -17.88
CA THR A 143 -5.69 11.58 -18.27
C THR A 143 -5.17 12.97 -18.57
N VAL A 144 -5.42 13.46 -19.79
CA VAL A 144 -5.16 14.84 -20.21
C VAL A 144 -6.50 15.40 -20.68
N GLY A 145 -7.03 16.36 -19.94
CA GLY A 145 -8.28 17.03 -20.33
C GLY A 145 -8.11 18.00 -21.49
N ALA A 146 -9.21 18.40 -22.09
CA ALA A 146 -9.25 19.32 -23.22
C ALA A 146 -9.32 20.80 -22.79
N GLY A 147 -9.80 21.08 -21.59
CA GLY A 147 -9.97 22.42 -21.04
C GLY A 147 -8.95 22.80 -19.97
N LEU A 148 -8.81 24.10 -19.70
CA LEU A 148 -7.87 24.63 -18.68
C LEU A 148 -8.17 24.12 -17.26
N GLY A 149 -9.41 23.75 -16.95
CA GLY A 149 -9.83 23.23 -15.66
C GLY A 149 -9.79 21.69 -15.57
N ASP A 150 -9.49 21.00 -16.66
CA ASP A 150 -9.52 19.56 -16.70
C ASP A 150 -8.29 18.93 -16.04
N PRO A 151 -8.42 17.73 -15.47
CA PRO A 151 -7.29 17.06 -14.82
C PRO A 151 -6.19 16.70 -15.81
N ASN A 152 -4.96 16.97 -15.42
CA ASN A 152 -3.74 16.51 -16.07
C ASN A 152 -2.98 15.68 -15.06
N ALA A 153 -3.20 14.37 -15.07
CA ALA A 153 -2.75 13.49 -14.02
C ALA A 153 -2.58 12.04 -14.47
N TYR A 154 -1.82 11.28 -13.69
CA TYR A 154 -1.84 9.81 -13.72
C TYR A 154 -2.75 9.30 -12.62
N THR A 155 -3.54 8.28 -12.94
CA THR A 155 -4.27 7.48 -11.95
C THR A 155 -3.58 6.13 -11.85
N LEU A 156 -3.09 5.82 -10.66
CA LEU A 156 -2.51 4.53 -10.34
C LEU A 156 -3.53 3.71 -9.58
N THR A 157 -3.65 2.44 -9.95
CA THR A 157 -4.49 1.48 -9.24
C THR A 157 -3.65 0.24 -8.94
N PHE A 158 -3.59 -0.12 -7.67
CA PHE A 158 -2.95 -1.35 -7.20
C PHE A 158 -4.04 -2.32 -6.77
N THR A 159 -4.02 -3.52 -7.32
CA THR A 159 -5.03 -4.55 -7.01
C THR A 159 -4.35 -5.86 -6.65
N GLY A 160 -4.93 -6.58 -5.70
CA GLY A 160 -4.44 -7.89 -5.30
C GLY A 160 -5.42 -8.63 -4.39
N GLN A 161 -5.08 -9.87 -4.11
CA GLN A 161 -5.86 -10.74 -3.22
C GLN A 161 -4.97 -11.25 -2.11
N GLN A 162 -5.46 -11.23 -0.89
CA GLN A 162 -4.78 -11.71 0.32
C GLN A 162 -5.71 -12.64 1.09
N VAL A 163 -5.15 -13.53 1.89
CA VAL A 163 -5.96 -14.43 2.74
C VAL A 163 -6.34 -13.76 4.05
N GLU A 164 -5.49 -12.87 4.55
CA GLU A 164 -5.69 -12.14 5.80
C GLU A 164 -5.94 -10.66 5.54
N LEU A 165 -6.58 -9.98 6.49
CA LEU A 165 -6.68 -8.53 6.49
C LEU A 165 -5.28 -7.91 6.56
N PRO A 166 -5.09 -6.70 6.03
CA PRO A 166 -3.81 -6.01 6.09
C PRO A 166 -3.29 -5.87 7.52
N TYR A 167 -2.02 -6.17 7.72
CA TYR A 167 -1.34 -5.99 9.00
C TYR A 167 -0.92 -4.54 9.19
N ASN A 168 -0.97 -4.07 10.42
CA ASN A 168 -0.35 -2.82 10.80
C ASN A 168 1.18 -2.94 10.69
N PHE A 169 1.86 -1.85 10.49
CA PHE A 169 3.32 -1.78 10.45
C PHE A 169 3.83 -0.70 11.40
N GLU A 170 4.73 -1.08 12.29
CA GLU A 170 5.49 -0.15 13.13
C GLU A 170 6.97 -0.53 13.02
N GLY A 171 7.78 0.37 12.51
CA GLY A 171 9.19 0.06 12.33
C GLY A 171 9.92 1.07 11.46
N THR A 172 11.14 0.72 11.08
CA THR A 172 11.96 1.58 10.20
C THR A 172 12.08 0.96 8.84
N ILE A 173 11.82 1.75 7.81
CA ILE A 173 12.04 1.40 6.41
C ILE A 173 13.12 2.30 5.81
N LEU A 174 13.82 1.80 4.78
CA LEU A 174 14.77 2.60 4.00
C LEU A 174 14.06 3.12 2.75
N VAL A 175 13.90 4.43 2.66
CA VAL A 175 13.27 5.10 1.53
C VAL A 175 14.32 5.90 0.77
N SER A 176 14.66 5.46 -0.44
CA SER A 176 15.66 6.12 -1.31
C SER A 176 16.96 6.48 -0.59
N GLY A 177 17.46 5.59 0.25
CA GLY A 177 18.71 5.75 1.01
C GLY A 177 18.57 6.40 2.38
N SER A 178 17.40 6.86 2.78
CA SER A 178 17.13 7.48 4.07
C SER A 178 16.23 6.63 4.95
N PRO A 179 16.53 6.45 6.25
CA PRO A 179 15.65 5.74 7.16
C PRO A 179 14.40 6.59 7.47
N VAL A 180 13.23 5.98 7.38
CA VAL A 180 11.95 6.56 7.79
C VAL A 180 11.35 5.68 8.87
N VAL A 181 11.06 6.28 10.03
CA VAL A 181 10.40 5.61 11.14
C VAL A 181 8.89 5.76 10.99
N ILE A 182 8.21 4.65 11.05
CA ILE A 182 6.75 4.54 11.03
C ILE A 182 6.32 4.01 12.40
N SER A 183 5.49 4.76 13.08
CA SER A 183 5.04 4.46 14.45
C SER A 183 3.56 4.75 14.60
#